data_fb73d62fc7b109b5a3215243574d8f16
#
_entry.id   fb73d62fc7b109b5a3215243574d8f16
#
_cell.length_a   1.000
_cell.length_b   1.000
_cell.length_c   1.000
_cell.angle_alpha   90.00
_cell.angle_beta   90.00
_cell.angle_gamma   90.00
#
_symmetry.space_group_name_H-M   'P 1'
#
loop_
_entity.id
_entity.type
_entity.pdbx_description
1 polymer ?
#
loop_
_entity_poly.entity_id
_entity_poly.type
_entity_poly.pdbx_seq_one_letter_code
_entity_poly.pdbx_strand_id
1 'polypeptide(L)'
;MSKKSKNRSKQAAHISAKQRQEQNLTAAEQDAEKYGDVLFSTTYFLDEKSADNAAALYGGGRTRDLCLVLLVVGIVMLVTNFVLGFNLAIFLIALVLSVSGATASGNWKSVTMWALMGTNLGDSKEDLNRHNVVTAEEVIVEGPGAEVLRLPLRELRRVRHDEHGCLAMFGKARVAYFPASQMSVSRLRELEQLLEKAAR
;
A
#
# COMPACT_ATOMS: atom_id res chain seq x y z
N MET A 1 5.52 -17.08 -37.36
CA MET A 1 6.50 -16.89 -36.26
C MET A 1 7.14 -18.23 -35.93
N SER A 2 8.47 -18.32 -36.04
CA SER A 2 9.22 -19.59 -36.00
C SER A 2 9.32 -20.14 -34.56
N LYS A 3 9.16 -21.47 -34.38
CA LYS A 3 9.39 -22.22 -33.13
C LYS A 3 10.72 -21.87 -32.43
N LYS A 4 11.74 -21.44 -33.17
CA LYS A 4 13.07 -21.05 -32.69
C LYS A 4 13.07 -19.72 -31.90
N SER A 5 12.17 -18.79 -32.20
CA SER A 5 12.01 -17.49 -31.49
C SER A 5 11.34 -17.71 -30.12
N LYS A 6 10.33 -18.60 -30.04
CA LYS A 6 9.62 -18.93 -28.80
C LYS A 6 10.50 -19.64 -27.77
N ASN A 7 11.46 -20.48 -28.23
CA ASN A 7 12.39 -21.15 -27.32
C ASN A 7 13.46 -20.19 -26.77
N ARG A 8 13.95 -19.24 -27.55
CA ARG A 8 14.91 -18.22 -27.07
C ARG A 8 14.30 -17.31 -26.00
N SER A 9 13.04 -16.90 -26.18
CA SER A 9 12.35 -16.07 -25.18
C SER A 9 12.08 -16.80 -23.87
N LYS A 10 11.74 -18.09 -23.90
CA LYS A 10 11.57 -18.92 -22.71
C LYS A 10 12.91 -19.16 -21.98
N GLN A 11 13.98 -19.38 -22.73
CA GLN A 11 15.32 -19.58 -22.16
C GLN A 11 15.88 -18.30 -21.52
N ALA A 12 15.68 -17.12 -22.16
CA ALA A 12 16.03 -15.84 -21.59
C ALA A 12 15.23 -15.53 -20.30
N ALA A 13 13.92 -15.84 -20.29
CA ALA A 13 13.07 -15.68 -19.11
C ALA A 13 13.50 -16.61 -17.96
N HIS A 14 13.91 -17.84 -18.26
CA HIS A 14 14.37 -18.79 -17.25
C HIS A 14 15.73 -18.41 -16.64
N ILE A 15 16.66 -17.88 -17.46
CA ILE A 15 17.96 -17.37 -16.98
C ILE A 15 17.75 -16.12 -16.11
N SER A 16 16.89 -15.22 -16.52
CA SER A 16 16.51 -14.04 -15.74
C SER A 16 15.86 -14.38 -14.39
N ALA A 17 15.00 -15.42 -14.35
CA ALA A 17 14.38 -15.89 -13.13
C ALA A 17 15.41 -16.53 -12.18
N LYS A 18 16.36 -17.32 -12.71
CA LYS A 18 17.42 -17.95 -11.92
C LYS A 18 18.39 -16.91 -11.34
N GLN A 19 18.78 -15.91 -12.13
CA GLN A 19 19.64 -14.81 -11.67
C GLN A 19 18.96 -13.98 -10.57
N ARG A 20 17.65 -13.71 -10.68
CA ARG A 20 16.89 -13.04 -9.62
C ARG A 20 16.82 -13.88 -8.34
N GLN A 21 16.68 -15.18 -8.47
CA GLN A 21 16.65 -16.09 -7.31
C GLN A 21 18.00 -16.15 -6.60
N GLU A 22 19.11 -16.18 -7.34
CA GLU A 22 20.47 -16.13 -6.78
C GLU A 22 20.75 -14.77 -6.12
N GLN A 23 20.33 -13.65 -6.71
CA GLN A 23 20.44 -12.32 -6.11
C GLN A 23 19.60 -12.19 -4.83
N ASN A 24 18.42 -12.76 -4.79
CA ASN A 24 17.57 -12.74 -3.60
C ASN A 24 18.13 -13.62 -2.46
N LEU A 25 18.78 -14.74 -2.78
CA LEU A 25 19.46 -15.57 -1.78
C LEU A 25 20.64 -14.83 -1.15
N THR A 26 21.46 -14.18 -1.95
CA THR A 26 22.61 -13.39 -1.46
C THR A 26 22.14 -12.18 -0.62
N ALA A 27 21.06 -11.54 -1.01
CA ALA A 27 20.47 -10.45 -0.23
C ALA A 27 19.91 -10.94 1.12
N ALA A 28 19.23 -12.11 1.13
CA ALA A 28 18.71 -12.69 2.36
C ALA A 28 19.82 -13.11 3.35
N GLU A 29 20.96 -13.58 2.85
CA GLU A 29 22.14 -13.90 3.68
C GLU A 29 22.73 -12.62 4.29
N GLN A 30 22.85 -11.53 3.53
CA GLN A 30 23.31 -10.23 4.02
C GLN A 30 22.35 -9.63 5.05
N ASP A 31 21.05 -9.78 4.85
CA ASP A 31 20.04 -9.33 5.81
C ASP A 31 20.11 -10.14 7.11
N ALA A 32 20.32 -11.45 7.03
CA ALA A 32 20.48 -12.29 8.20
C ALA A 32 21.74 -11.95 9.01
N GLU A 33 22.84 -11.58 8.35
CA GLU A 33 24.06 -11.11 9.01
C GLU A 33 23.82 -9.74 9.69
N LYS A 34 23.06 -8.85 9.06
CA LYS A 34 22.82 -7.48 9.54
C LYS A 34 21.74 -7.38 10.61
N TYR A 35 20.67 -8.18 10.49
CA TYR A 35 19.44 -8.06 11.29
C TYR A 35 19.12 -9.31 12.12
N GLY A 36 19.87 -10.38 12.01
CA GLY A 36 19.65 -11.63 12.72
C GLY A 36 18.61 -12.52 12.04
N ASP A 37 17.68 -13.10 12.82
CA ASP A 37 16.68 -14.03 12.30
C ASP A 37 15.66 -13.34 11.40
N VAL A 38 15.96 -13.27 10.11
CA VAL A 38 15.12 -12.70 9.07
C VAL A 38 14.10 -13.73 8.59
N LEU A 39 12.82 -13.43 8.76
CA LEU A 39 11.72 -14.26 8.27
C LEU A 39 11.38 -13.95 6.81
N PHE A 40 11.32 -12.65 6.47
CA PHE A 40 11.04 -12.18 5.12
C PHE A 40 11.95 -11.01 4.78
N SER A 41 12.38 -10.96 3.54
CA SER A 41 13.15 -9.85 2.96
C SER A 41 12.62 -9.57 1.56
N THR A 42 12.46 -8.31 1.21
CA THR A 42 12.00 -7.88 -0.12
C THR A 42 12.56 -6.53 -0.48
N THR A 43 13.11 -6.43 -1.68
CA THR A 43 13.55 -5.18 -2.28
C THR A 43 12.63 -4.86 -3.45
N TYR A 44 12.15 -3.65 -3.52
CA TYR A 44 11.29 -3.21 -4.61
C TYR A 44 11.55 -1.74 -4.97
N PHE A 45 11.14 -1.39 -6.17
CA PHE A 45 11.16 -0.03 -6.64
C PHE A 45 9.76 0.58 -6.49
N LEU A 46 9.65 1.71 -5.79
CA LEU A 46 8.40 2.42 -5.59
C LEU A 46 8.08 3.27 -6.84
N ASP A 47 7.76 2.59 -7.94
CA ASP A 47 7.27 3.23 -9.17
C ASP A 47 5.82 3.71 -9.02
N GLU A 48 5.31 4.42 -10.02
CA GLU A 48 3.94 4.93 -10.02
C GLU A 48 2.91 3.82 -9.79
N LYS A 49 3.12 2.64 -10.39
CA LYS A 49 2.22 1.49 -10.24
C LYS A 49 2.23 0.92 -8.83
N SER A 50 3.41 0.77 -8.22
CA SER A 50 3.56 0.29 -6.85
C SER A 50 2.98 1.30 -5.86
N ALA A 51 3.18 2.60 -6.09
CA ALA A 51 2.59 3.66 -5.29
C ALA A 51 1.06 3.68 -5.40
N ASP A 52 0.50 3.51 -6.59
CA ASP A 52 -0.94 3.39 -6.82
C ASP A 52 -1.55 2.20 -6.06
N ASN A 53 -0.91 1.03 -6.13
CA ASN A 53 -1.36 -0.17 -5.42
C ASN A 53 -1.29 0.01 -3.90
N ALA A 54 -0.19 0.56 -3.39
CA ALA A 54 -0.06 0.88 -1.97
C ALA A 54 -1.10 1.91 -1.51
N ALA A 55 -1.39 2.94 -2.32
CA ALA A 55 -2.40 3.96 -2.04
C ALA A 55 -3.82 3.36 -2.02
N ALA A 56 -4.14 2.44 -2.93
CA ALA A 56 -5.42 1.73 -2.94
C ALA A 56 -5.62 0.93 -1.65
N LEU A 57 -4.59 0.21 -1.20
CA LEU A 57 -4.60 -0.51 0.08
C LEU A 57 -4.70 0.45 1.27
N TYR A 58 -3.97 1.57 1.24
CA TYR A 58 -3.97 2.56 2.33
C TYR A 58 -5.35 3.21 2.51
N GLY A 59 -5.99 3.65 1.41
CA GLY A 59 -7.29 4.30 1.42
C GLY A 59 -8.45 3.41 1.86
N GLY A 60 -8.44 2.14 1.43
CA GLY A 60 -9.47 1.13 1.69
C GLY A 60 -10.88 1.53 1.24
N GLY A 61 -11.73 0.53 0.96
CA GLY A 61 -13.11 0.76 0.48
C GLY A 61 -14.00 1.50 1.47
N ARG A 62 -13.91 1.19 2.76
CA ARG A 62 -14.81 1.72 3.80
C ARG A 62 -14.82 3.25 3.91
N THR A 63 -13.68 3.90 3.71
CA THR A 63 -13.60 5.38 3.73
C THR A 63 -14.22 5.99 2.47
N ARG A 64 -14.06 5.33 1.32
CA ARG A 64 -14.72 5.72 0.07
C ARG A 64 -16.23 5.60 0.21
N ASP A 65 -16.72 4.51 0.79
CA ASP A 65 -18.15 4.28 1.03
C ASP A 65 -18.72 5.37 1.94
N LEU A 66 -17.97 5.79 2.97
CA LEU A 66 -18.38 6.91 3.83
C LEU A 66 -18.51 8.22 3.05
N CYS A 67 -17.59 8.52 2.13
CA CYS A 67 -17.69 9.70 1.26
C CYS A 67 -18.92 9.64 0.35
N LEU A 68 -19.26 8.46 -0.18
CA LEU A 68 -20.50 8.27 -0.95
C LEU A 68 -21.75 8.47 -0.10
N VAL A 69 -21.75 7.98 1.14
CA VAL A 69 -22.86 8.21 2.07
C VAL A 69 -23.02 9.71 2.36
N LEU A 70 -21.94 10.44 2.60
CA LEU A 70 -21.99 11.90 2.80
C LEU A 70 -22.55 12.63 1.57
N LEU A 71 -22.19 12.21 0.36
CA LEU A 71 -22.76 12.74 -0.87
C LEU A 71 -24.27 12.52 -0.94
N VAL A 72 -24.72 11.28 -0.70
CA VAL A 72 -26.16 10.95 -0.74
C VAL A 72 -26.94 11.73 0.32
N VAL A 73 -26.44 11.79 1.55
CA VAL A 73 -27.06 12.56 2.64
C VAL A 73 -27.14 14.04 2.27
N GLY A 74 -26.07 14.62 1.73
CA GLY A 74 -26.06 16.01 1.29
C GLY A 74 -27.12 16.28 0.20
N ILE A 75 -27.23 15.41 -0.80
CA ILE A 75 -28.26 15.53 -1.85
C ILE A 75 -29.68 15.44 -1.27
N VAL A 76 -29.94 14.46 -0.40
CA VAL A 76 -31.26 14.31 0.25
C VAL A 76 -31.59 15.55 1.06
N MET A 77 -30.64 16.10 1.82
CA MET A 77 -30.84 17.35 2.58
C MET A 77 -31.14 18.54 1.66
N LEU A 78 -30.47 18.66 0.51
CA LEU A 78 -30.77 19.71 -0.48
C LEU A 78 -32.20 19.60 -0.97
N VAL A 79 -32.60 18.41 -1.44
CA VAL A 79 -33.98 18.19 -1.94
C VAL A 79 -35.01 18.49 -0.86
N THR A 80 -34.81 17.98 0.35
CA THR A 80 -35.75 18.19 1.47
C THR A 80 -35.86 19.67 1.84
N ASN A 81 -34.74 20.40 1.84
CA ASN A 81 -34.71 21.84 2.14
C ASN A 81 -35.52 22.66 1.12
N PHE A 82 -35.54 22.25 -0.16
CA PHE A 82 -36.38 22.92 -1.16
C PHE A 82 -37.86 22.56 -1.05
N VAL A 83 -38.17 21.32 -0.64
CA VAL A 83 -39.56 20.83 -0.56
C VAL A 83 -40.27 21.35 0.70
N LEU A 84 -39.60 21.36 1.85
CA LEU A 84 -40.19 21.71 3.15
C LEU A 84 -40.10 23.20 3.50
N GLY A 85 -39.43 23.99 2.70
CA GLY A 85 -39.20 25.42 2.92
C GLY A 85 -37.71 25.73 3.05
N PHE A 86 -37.26 26.70 2.27
CA PHE A 86 -35.85 27.05 2.14
C PHE A 86 -35.27 27.61 3.45
N ASN A 87 -34.22 26.97 3.93
CA ASN A 87 -33.41 27.44 5.04
C ASN A 87 -31.94 27.54 4.59
N LEU A 88 -31.37 28.74 4.64
CA LEU A 88 -30.01 29.01 4.15
C LEU A 88 -28.95 28.21 4.88
N ALA A 89 -29.05 28.02 6.20
CA ALA A 89 -28.07 27.28 6.98
C ALA A 89 -28.04 25.80 6.59
N ILE A 90 -29.24 25.19 6.44
CA ILE A 90 -29.35 23.78 5.99
C ILE A 90 -28.84 23.65 4.56
N PHE A 91 -29.15 24.61 3.68
CA PHE A 91 -28.63 24.62 2.31
C PHE A 91 -27.10 24.61 2.25
N LEU A 92 -26.45 25.50 3.02
CA LEU A 92 -24.98 25.57 3.04
C LEU A 92 -24.35 24.29 3.57
N ILE A 93 -24.90 23.72 4.64
CA ILE A 93 -24.39 22.42 5.19
C ILE A 93 -24.54 21.32 4.15
N ALA A 94 -25.71 21.19 3.54
CA ALA A 94 -25.99 20.18 2.55
C ALA A 94 -25.10 20.32 1.29
N LEU A 95 -24.86 21.58 0.87
CA LEU A 95 -23.95 21.89 -0.24
C LEU A 95 -22.51 21.44 0.08
N VAL A 96 -21.99 21.78 1.27
CA VAL A 96 -20.65 21.36 1.71
C VAL A 96 -20.52 19.84 1.74
N LEU A 97 -21.51 19.13 2.31
CA LEU A 97 -21.51 17.66 2.34
C LEU A 97 -21.53 17.06 0.92
N SER A 98 -22.39 17.59 0.04
CA SER A 98 -22.49 17.09 -1.34
C SER A 98 -21.21 17.32 -2.13
N VAL A 99 -20.67 18.54 -2.09
CA VAL A 99 -19.44 18.89 -2.82
C VAL A 99 -18.25 18.11 -2.29
N SER A 100 -18.09 18.05 -0.96
CA SER A 100 -16.99 17.28 -0.34
C SER A 100 -17.08 15.79 -0.66
N GLY A 101 -18.28 15.21 -0.54
CA GLY A 101 -18.52 13.81 -0.87
C GLY A 101 -18.28 13.50 -2.34
N ALA A 102 -18.75 14.34 -3.26
CA ALA A 102 -18.54 14.19 -4.70
C ALA A 102 -17.05 14.29 -5.06
N THR A 103 -16.37 15.31 -4.55
CA THR A 103 -14.95 15.55 -4.83
C THR A 103 -14.08 14.40 -4.31
N ALA A 104 -14.31 13.98 -3.07
CA ALA A 104 -13.55 12.89 -2.46
C ALA A 104 -13.80 11.53 -3.15
N SER A 105 -15.07 11.22 -3.50
CA SER A 105 -15.39 9.95 -4.15
C SER A 105 -14.95 9.91 -5.61
N GLY A 106 -15.07 11.02 -6.34
CA GLY A 106 -14.68 11.14 -7.74
C GLY A 106 -13.15 11.13 -7.95
N ASN A 107 -12.41 11.71 -7.01
CA ASN A 107 -10.94 11.76 -7.06
C ASN A 107 -10.28 10.83 -6.03
N TRP A 108 -10.91 9.68 -5.73
CA TRP A 108 -10.47 8.78 -4.67
C TRP A 108 -9.01 8.35 -4.78
N LYS A 109 -8.55 8.05 -6.00
CA LYS A 109 -7.15 7.71 -6.28
C LYS A 109 -6.20 8.84 -5.83
N SER A 110 -6.51 10.08 -6.16
CA SER A 110 -5.68 11.23 -5.78
C SER A 110 -5.70 11.46 -4.26
N VAL A 111 -6.85 11.30 -3.62
CA VAL A 111 -7.00 11.44 -2.16
C VAL A 111 -6.16 10.38 -1.43
N THR A 112 -6.22 9.12 -1.86
CA THR A 112 -5.45 8.03 -1.24
C THR A 112 -3.96 8.16 -1.50
N MET A 113 -3.57 8.60 -2.70
CA MET A 113 -2.19 8.89 -3.04
C MET A 113 -1.64 10.04 -2.17
N TRP A 114 -2.39 11.13 -2.05
CA TRP A 114 -1.99 12.25 -1.19
C TRP A 114 -1.84 11.82 0.27
N ALA A 115 -2.77 11.01 0.78
CA ALA A 115 -2.70 10.47 2.13
C ALA A 115 -1.50 9.51 2.34
N LEU A 116 -1.18 8.69 1.33
CA LEU A 116 0.01 7.82 1.35
C LEU A 116 1.30 8.64 1.34
N MET A 117 1.35 9.73 0.56
CA MET A 117 2.50 10.64 0.52
C MET A 117 2.74 11.36 1.86
N GLY A 118 1.76 11.42 2.75
CA GLY A 118 1.93 11.86 4.14
C GLY A 118 2.51 10.79 5.08
N THR A 119 2.91 9.63 4.57
CA THR A 119 3.57 8.56 5.32
C THR A 119 5.06 8.48 4.97
N ASN A 120 5.79 7.60 5.66
CA ASN A 120 7.20 7.32 5.34
C ASN A 120 7.46 6.82 3.91
N LEU A 121 6.44 6.42 3.15
CA LEU A 121 6.60 6.10 1.73
C LEU A 121 6.72 7.34 0.84
N GLY A 122 6.21 8.49 1.29
CA GLY A 122 6.26 9.74 0.54
C GLY A 122 7.50 10.60 0.79
N ASP A 123 8.29 10.29 1.82
CA ASP A 123 9.37 11.16 2.30
C ASP A 123 10.58 11.28 1.36
N SER A 124 10.66 10.51 0.28
CA SER A 124 11.81 10.59 -0.62
C SER A 124 11.41 10.67 -2.08
N LYS A 125 11.78 11.80 -2.69
CA LYS A 125 11.53 12.08 -4.10
C LYS A 125 12.65 11.59 -5.05
N GLU A 126 13.84 11.32 -4.53
CA GLU A 126 15.03 11.08 -5.34
C GLU A 126 15.43 9.61 -5.45
N ASP A 127 15.20 8.80 -4.44
CA ASP A 127 15.48 7.36 -4.48
C ASP A 127 14.20 6.57 -4.17
N LEU A 128 13.75 5.82 -5.14
CA LEU A 128 12.53 5.03 -5.08
C LEU A 128 12.79 3.57 -4.66
N ASN A 129 14.05 3.19 -4.43
CA ASN A 129 14.37 1.87 -3.92
C ASN A 129 13.91 1.74 -2.46
N ARG A 130 13.29 0.62 -2.16
CA ARG A 130 12.83 0.26 -0.82
C ARG A 130 13.26 -1.15 -0.52
N HIS A 131 13.77 -1.35 0.68
CA HIS A 131 14.11 -2.66 1.18
C HIS A 131 13.40 -2.88 2.51
N ASN A 132 12.59 -3.92 2.58
CA ASN A 132 11.83 -4.28 3.77
C ASN A 132 12.29 -5.64 4.28
N VAL A 133 12.62 -5.68 5.56
CA VAL A 133 13.00 -6.89 6.28
C VAL A 133 12.01 -7.13 7.41
N VAL A 134 11.54 -8.35 7.56
CA VAL A 134 10.63 -8.75 8.63
C VAL A 134 11.33 -9.77 9.51
N THR A 135 11.42 -9.47 10.79
CA THR A 135 11.90 -10.35 11.84
C THR A 135 10.74 -10.84 12.72
N ALA A 136 11.01 -11.61 13.72
CA ALA A 136 9.98 -12.04 14.69
C ALA A 136 9.40 -10.89 15.53
N GLU A 137 10.12 -9.75 15.66
CA GLU A 137 9.75 -8.65 16.57
C GLU A 137 9.40 -7.35 15.85
N GLU A 138 9.95 -7.11 14.66
CA GLU A 138 9.81 -5.84 13.96
C GLU A 138 9.82 -5.97 12.44
N VAL A 139 9.31 -4.96 11.78
CA VAL A 139 9.50 -4.69 10.35
C VAL A 139 10.50 -3.56 10.21
N ILE A 140 11.55 -3.80 9.46
CA ILE A 140 12.61 -2.83 9.17
C ILE A 140 12.38 -2.34 7.75
N VAL A 141 12.26 -1.03 7.58
CA VAL A 141 12.11 -0.39 6.27
C VAL A 141 13.35 0.45 6.03
N GLU A 142 14.15 0.05 5.06
CA GLU A 142 15.26 0.84 4.57
C GLU A 142 14.76 1.74 3.43
N GLY A 143 14.92 3.02 3.63
CA GLY A 143 14.68 4.05 2.64
C GLY A 143 15.97 4.50 1.95
N PRO A 144 15.89 5.48 1.09
CA PRO A 144 17.05 6.09 0.48
C PRO A 144 17.93 6.79 1.52
N GLY A 145 19.24 6.76 1.30
CA GLY A 145 20.19 7.48 2.13
C GLY A 145 20.52 6.84 3.47
N ALA A 146 20.42 5.51 3.57
CA ALA A 146 20.72 4.73 4.79
C ALA A 146 19.80 5.02 5.99
N GLU A 147 18.66 5.65 5.76
CA GLU A 147 17.65 5.85 6.79
C GLU A 147 16.94 4.52 7.06
N VAL A 148 17.10 4.00 8.27
CA VAL A 148 16.51 2.73 8.70
C VAL A 148 15.37 3.01 9.66
N LEU A 149 14.15 2.74 9.23
CA LEU A 149 12.97 2.85 10.06
C LEU A 149 12.62 1.48 10.67
N ARG A 150 12.66 1.36 11.98
CA ARG A 150 12.27 0.16 12.72
C ARG A 150 10.85 0.28 13.22
N LEU A 151 10.02 -0.69 12.88
CA LEU A 151 8.58 -0.72 13.16
C LEU A 151 8.26 -1.96 14.01
N PRO A 152 8.21 -1.83 15.35
CA PRO A 152 7.90 -2.97 16.22
C PRO A 152 6.54 -3.58 15.88
N LEU A 153 6.45 -4.91 15.74
CA LEU A 153 5.21 -5.61 15.42
C LEU A 153 4.09 -5.35 16.45
N ARG A 154 4.44 -5.08 17.71
CA ARG A 154 3.49 -4.66 18.76
C ARG A 154 2.76 -3.33 18.46
N GLU A 155 3.32 -2.50 17.58
CA GLU A 155 2.71 -1.23 17.13
C GLU A 155 1.88 -1.41 15.85
N LEU A 156 1.86 -2.61 15.28
CA LEU A 156 1.08 -2.93 14.10
C LEU A 156 -0.42 -2.82 14.41
N ARG A 157 -1.10 -1.94 13.69
CA ARG A 157 -2.52 -1.64 13.95
C ARG A 157 -3.45 -2.28 12.94
N ARG A 158 -2.97 -2.43 11.71
CA ARG A 158 -3.80 -2.96 10.62
C ARG A 158 -2.93 -3.53 9.52
N VAL A 159 -3.41 -4.61 8.94
CA VAL A 159 -2.89 -5.20 7.72
C VAL A 159 -3.99 -5.11 6.65
N ARG A 160 -3.63 -4.76 5.45
CA ARG A 160 -4.49 -4.83 4.27
C ARG A 160 -3.75 -5.52 3.15
N HIS A 161 -4.43 -6.37 2.42
CA HIS A 161 -3.85 -7.10 1.31
C HIS A 161 -4.85 -7.20 0.16
N ASP A 162 -4.33 -7.37 -1.04
CA ASP A 162 -5.05 -7.69 -2.26
C ASP A 162 -4.16 -8.50 -3.22
N GLU A 163 -4.58 -8.68 -4.46
CA GLU A 163 -3.80 -9.38 -5.48
C GLU A 163 -2.48 -8.70 -5.86
N HIS A 164 -2.30 -7.42 -5.50
CA HIS A 164 -1.13 -6.62 -5.83
C HIS A 164 -0.10 -6.55 -4.70
N GLY A 165 -0.48 -6.89 -3.47
CA GLY A 165 0.44 -6.91 -2.34
C GLY A 165 -0.21 -6.81 -0.97
N CYS A 166 0.64 -6.58 0.02
CA CYS A 166 0.28 -6.42 1.42
C CYS A 166 0.80 -5.10 1.97
N LEU A 167 -0.02 -4.38 2.72
CA LEU A 167 0.32 -3.13 3.40
C LEU A 167 0.13 -3.27 4.90
N ALA A 168 1.22 -3.21 5.64
CA ALA A 168 1.23 -3.17 7.10
C ALA A 168 1.22 -1.72 7.59
N MET A 169 0.27 -1.37 8.45
CA MET A 169 0.09 -0.01 8.96
C MET A 169 0.40 0.02 10.45
N PHE A 170 1.35 0.85 10.83
CA PHE A 170 1.78 1.10 12.20
C PHE A 170 1.24 2.46 12.68
N GLY A 171 1.35 2.76 13.96
CA GLY A 171 0.91 4.04 14.47
C GLY A 171 1.66 5.23 13.82
N LYS A 172 1.04 6.43 13.81
CA LYS A 172 1.65 7.70 13.35
C LYS A 172 2.08 7.72 11.88
N ALA A 173 1.20 7.24 10.99
CA ALA A 173 1.40 7.27 9.54
C ALA A 173 2.67 6.51 9.05
N ARG A 174 3.09 5.48 9.78
CA ARG A 174 4.19 4.60 9.39
C ARG A 174 3.63 3.35 8.73
N VAL A 175 4.16 3.01 7.57
CA VAL A 175 3.68 1.88 6.76
C VAL A 175 4.84 1.09 6.17
N ALA A 176 4.61 -0.20 5.93
CA ALA A 176 5.48 -1.05 5.14
C ALA A 176 4.65 -1.72 4.05
N TYR A 177 5.07 -1.56 2.80
CA TYR A 177 4.41 -2.15 1.64
C TYR A 177 5.23 -3.31 1.07
N PHE A 178 4.57 -4.42 0.80
CA PHE A 178 5.15 -5.64 0.26
C PHE A 178 4.46 -5.98 -1.06
N PRO A 179 5.04 -5.65 -2.21
CA PRO A 179 4.42 -5.90 -3.51
C PRO A 179 4.42 -7.39 -3.85
N ALA A 180 3.28 -7.90 -4.33
CA ALA A 180 3.13 -9.30 -4.74
C ALA A 180 4.08 -9.69 -5.89
N SER A 181 4.52 -8.72 -6.70
CA SER A 181 5.46 -8.95 -7.80
C SER A 181 6.86 -9.41 -7.35
N GLN A 182 7.21 -9.21 -6.09
CA GLN A 182 8.54 -9.53 -5.53
C GLN A 182 8.55 -10.84 -4.73
N MET A 183 7.41 -11.46 -4.53
CA MET A 183 7.27 -12.69 -3.73
C MET A 183 6.48 -13.76 -4.50
N SER A 184 6.68 -15.02 -4.13
CA SER A 184 5.76 -16.08 -4.57
C SER A 184 4.44 -15.96 -3.80
N VAL A 185 3.36 -16.47 -4.38
CA VAL A 185 2.01 -16.42 -3.75
C VAL A 185 1.99 -17.10 -2.38
N SER A 186 2.75 -18.20 -2.21
CA SER A 186 2.88 -18.88 -0.91
C SER A 186 3.58 -18.00 0.13
N ARG A 187 4.69 -17.38 -0.24
CA ARG A 187 5.47 -16.49 0.65
C ARG A 187 4.67 -15.25 1.06
N LEU A 188 3.91 -14.68 0.12
CA LEU A 188 3.05 -13.53 0.43
C LEU A 188 1.97 -13.91 1.45
N ARG A 189 1.33 -15.08 1.30
CA ARG A 189 0.34 -15.59 2.26
C ARG A 189 0.93 -15.86 3.65
N GLU A 190 2.14 -16.43 3.72
CA GLU A 190 2.83 -16.63 4.99
C GLU A 190 3.10 -15.30 5.68
N LEU A 191 3.57 -14.29 4.93
CA LEU A 191 3.78 -12.93 5.43
C LEU A 191 2.47 -12.30 5.93
N GLU A 192 1.39 -12.40 5.16
CA GLU A 192 0.06 -11.90 5.55
C GLU A 192 -0.40 -12.52 6.88
N GLN A 193 -0.32 -13.85 7.00
CA GLN A 193 -0.70 -14.56 8.22
C GLN A 193 0.13 -14.15 9.44
N LEU A 194 1.44 -13.95 9.25
CA LEU A 194 2.34 -13.49 10.31
C LEU A 194 1.94 -12.09 10.78
N LEU A 195 1.76 -11.16 9.83
CA LEU A 195 1.39 -9.78 10.14
C LEU A 195 -0.02 -9.67 10.73
N GLU A 196 -1.00 -10.42 10.23
CA GLU A 196 -2.35 -10.44 10.80
C GLU A 196 -2.38 -11.00 12.23
N LYS A 197 -1.55 -12.01 12.52
CA LYS A 197 -1.39 -12.55 13.87
C LYS A 197 -0.79 -11.51 14.82
N ALA A 198 0.14 -10.71 14.35
CA ALA A 198 0.78 -9.64 15.13
C ALA A 198 -0.15 -8.42 15.34
N ALA A 199 -1.11 -8.17 14.43
CA ALA A 199 -2.06 -7.06 14.51
C ALA A 199 -3.24 -7.30 15.47
N ARG A 200 -3.37 -8.50 16.05
CA ARG A 200 -4.42 -8.89 17.04
C ARG A 200 -3.99 -8.59 18.45
#